data_e86f6f399c2eb2f2dd4f9c5cb785db66
#
_entry.id   e86f6f399c2eb2f2dd4f9c5cb785db66
#
_cell.length_a   1.000
_cell.length_b   1.000
_cell.length_c   1.000
_cell.angle_alpha   90.00
_cell.angle_beta   90.00
_cell.angle_gamma   90.00
#
_symmetry.space_group_name_H-M   'P 1'
#
loop_
_entity.id
_entity.type
_entity.pdbx_description
1 polymer ?
#
loop_
_entity_poly.entity_id
_entity_poly.type
_entity_poly.pdbx_seq_one_letter_code
_entity_poly.pdbx_strand_id
1 'polypeptide(L)'
;MCSIMGYTGKDISKKEFLEGFEKTITRGPDMSRVIEAGSGIMAFHRLAIMDLEETGMQPFERDGDHAICNGEIYGFRGLKKDLESKGYKFSSDSDCEIILPLYREYGVEMFRMLDAEFAMIIHDGSTDSYIAARDPIGIRPLYFGYTKTGKIIFASEAKNLTELTEKVMPFPPGHYYKDGSFHCYMDLTKVDTVCDDPVDVICKTIKQKLISGIAKRLDSDAPMGFLLSGGLTVHWSVQLHRN
;
A
#
# COMPACT_ATOMS: atom_id res chain seq x y z
N MET A 1 -7.03 -4.81 8.42
CA MET A 1 -5.99 -4.37 7.46
C MET A 1 -5.57 -5.57 6.63
N CYS A 2 -5.42 -5.40 5.33
CA CYS A 2 -5.00 -6.46 4.42
C CYS A 2 -3.62 -7.03 4.73
N SER A 3 -3.25 -8.12 4.08
CA SER A 3 -1.89 -8.65 4.06
C SER A 3 -1.46 -8.95 2.63
N ILE A 4 -0.23 -8.59 2.31
CA ILE A 4 0.41 -8.86 1.03
C ILE A 4 1.66 -9.70 1.21
N MET A 5 1.95 -10.54 0.25
CA MET A 5 3.21 -11.25 0.13
C MET A 5 3.59 -11.41 -1.34
N GLY A 6 4.85 -11.19 -1.68
CA GLY A 6 5.37 -11.31 -3.05
C GLY A 6 6.78 -11.88 -3.06
N TYR A 7 7.00 -12.81 -3.96
CA TYR A 7 8.27 -13.51 -4.11
C TYR A 7 8.72 -13.50 -5.57
N THR A 8 10.00 -13.24 -5.82
CA THR A 8 10.56 -12.99 -7.16
C THR A 8 11.37 -14.14 -7.71
N GLY A 9 11.20 -15.36 -7.23
CA GLY A 9 12.02 -16.50 -7.62
C GLY A 9 11.27 -17.82 -7.71
N LYS A 10 12.03 -18.92 -7.88
CA LYS A 10 11.50 -20.28 -8.01
C LYS A 10 12.16 -21.30 -7.04
N ASP A 11 13.02 -20.82 -6.14
CA ASP A 11 13.75 -21.68 -5.19
C ASP A 11 12.98 -21.92 -3.88
N ILE A 12 11.86 -21.21 -3.66
CA ILE A 12 10.88 -21.50 -2.62
C ILE A 12 9.70 -22.21 -3.30
N SER A 13 9.28 -23.35 -2.80
CA SER A 13 8.10 -24.04 -3.30
C SER A 13 6.82 -23.25 -3.00
N LYS A 14 5.79 -23.44 -3.83
CA LYS A 14 4.48 -22.81 -3.57
C LYS A 14 3.91 -23.18 -2.20
N LYS A 15 4.19 -24.39 -1.71
CA LYS A 15 3.76 -24.85 -0.38
C LYS A 15 4.44 -24.03 0.72
N GLU A 16 5.75 -23.88 0.70
CA GLU A 16 6.50 -23.08 1.68
C GLU A 16 6.05 -21.61 1.67
N PHE A 17 5.83 -21.04 0.47
CA PHE A 17 5.30 -19.70 0.32
C PHE A 17 3.92 -19.56 0.98
N LEU A 18 3.00 -20.51 0.74
CA LEU A 18 1.66 -20.52 1.34
C LEU A 18 1.71 -20.67 2.86
N GLU A 19 2.55 -21.55 3.40
CA GLU A 19 2.74 -21.71 4.85
C GLU A 19 3.19 -20.39 5.50
N GLY A 20 4.07 -19.64 4.84
CA GLY A 20 4.45 -18.29 5.27
C GLY A 20 3.30 -17.30 5.18
N PHE A 21 2.56 -17.29 4.08
CA PHE A 21 1.48 -16.34 3.81
C PHE A 21 0.30 -16.50 4.77
N GLU A 22 -0.12 -17.73 5.05
CA GLU A 22 -1.25 -18.06 5.92
C GLU A 22 -1.07 -17.56 7.37
N LYS A 23 0.14 -17.30 7.83
CA LYS A 23 0.42 -16.71 9.15
C LYS A 23 -0.25 -15.35 9.37
N THR A 24 -0.68 -14.69 8.30
CA THR A 24 -1.35 -13.38 8.36
C THR A 24 -2.80 -13.37 7.87
N ILE A 25 -3.45 -14.51 7.75
CA ILE A 25 -4.85 -14.62 7.31
C ILE A 25 -5.81 -13.76 8.16
N THR A 26 -5.54 -13.62 9.46
CA THR A 26 -6.35 -12.81 10.38
C THR A 26 -6.31 -11.29 10.07
N ARG A 27 -5.38 -10.83 9.24
CA ARG A 27 -5.35 -9.44 8.80
C ARG A 27 -6.38 -9.14 7.71
N GLY A 28 -6.67 -10.13 6.87
CA GLY A 28 -7.63 -10.00 5.78
C GLY A 28 -8.49 -11.25 5.67
N PRO A 29 -9.45 -11.43 6.59
CA PRO A 29 -10.21 -12.67 6.71
C PRO A 29 -11.31 -12.85 5.66
N ASP A 30 -11.62 -11.80 4.89
CA ASP A 30 -12.79 -11.79 4.01
C ASP A 30 -12.54 -12.62 2.75
N MET A 31 -11.37 -12.44 2.12
CA MET A 31 -10.99 -13.17 0.90
C MET A 31 -9.48 -13.37 0.83
N SER A 32 -9.06 -14.43 0.11
CA SER A 32 -7.65 -14.70 -0.16
C SER A 32 -7.44 -15.09 -1.62
N ARG A 33 -6.36 -14.60 -2.22
CA ARG A 33 -5.96 -14.95 -3.59
C ARG A 33 -4.46 -15.09 -3.69
N VAL A 34 -4.03 -16.09 -4.43
CA VAL A 34 -2.62 -16.33 -4.76
C VAL A 34 -2.52 -16.57 -6.25
N ILE A 35 -1.60 -15.89 -6.90
CA ILE A 35 -1.33 -16.04 -8.33
C ILE A 35 0.16 -16.27 -8.56
N GLU A 36 0.47 -16.94 -9.66
CA GLU A 36 1.79 -16.92 -10.26
C GLU A 36 1.85 -15.72 -11.20
N ALA A 37 2.86 -14.88 -11.06
CA ALA A 37 3.05 -13.68 -11.86
C ALA A 37 4.48 -13.71 -12.41
N GLY A 38 4.62 -13.98 -13.70
CA GLY A 38 5.92 -14.17 -14.35
C GLY A 38 6.78 -15.23 -13.66
N SER A 39 7.97 -14.85 -13.22
CA SER A 39 8.91 -15.73 -12.51
C SER A 39 8.64 -15.88 -11.02
N GLY A 40 7.56 -15.26 -10.48
CA GLY A 40 7.31 -15.22 -9.04
C GLY A 40 5.87 -15.55 -8.64
N ILE A 41 5.56 -15.26 -7.38
CA ILE A 41 4.24 -15.51 -6.76
C ILE A 41 3.80 -14.24 -6.04
N MET A 42 2.52 -13.87 -6.18
CA MET A 42 1.88 -12.78 -5.43
C MET A 42 0.67 -13.30 -4.67
N ALA A 43 0.49 -12.81 -3.45
CA ALA A 43 -0.60 -13.24 -2.57
C ALA A 43 -1.21 -12.08 -1.80
N PHE A 44 -2.53 -12.13 -1.62
CA PHE A 44 -3.32 -11.09 -0.99
C PHE A 44 -4.39 -11.68 -0.07
N HIS A 45 -4.39 -11.26 1.21
CA HIS A 45 -5.50 -11.45 2.14
C HIS A 45 -6.25 -10.13 2.27
N ARG A 46 -7.53 -10.13 1.99
CA ARG A 46 -8.38 -8.95 1.97
C ARG A 46 -9.15 -8.75 3.28
N LEU A 47 -9.09 -7.53 3.79
CA LEU A 47 -10.10 -6.92 4.64
C LEU A 47 -10.79 -5.86 3.78
N ALA A 48 -12.05 -6.07 3.41
CA ALA A 48 -12.78 -5.19 2.52
C ALA A 48 -13.17 -3.89 3.25
N ILE A 49 -12.65 -2.75 2.76
CA ILE A 49 -12.89 -1.40 3.29
C ILE A 49 -13.50 -0.52 2.18
N MET A 50 -12.85 -0.49 1.01
CA MET A 50 -13.36 0.12 -0.21
C MET A 50 -13.79 -0.98 -1.18
N ASP A 51 -14.90 -0.79 -1.90
CA ASP A 51 -15.50 -1.79 -2.78
C ASP A 51 -15.71 -3.15 -2.06
N LEU A 52 -16.81 -3.33 -1.37
CA LEU A 52 -17.05 -4.53 -0.54
C LEU A 52 -17.28 -5.80 -1.37
N GLU A 53 -17.43 -5.67 -2.70
CA GLU A 53 -17.70 -6.77 -3.62
C GLU A 53 -16.40 -7.48 -4.06
N GLU A 54 -16.55 -8.59 -4.79
CA GLU A 54 -15.41 -9.34 -5.34
C GLU A 54 -14.59 -8.55 -6.36
N THR A 55 -15.16 -7.52 -6.98
CA THR A 55 -14.51 -6.62 -7.94
C THR A 55 -13.31 -5.89 -7.35
N GLY A 56 -13.34 -5.57 -6.05
CA GLY A 56 -12.21 -5.00 -5.32
C GLY A 56 -11.14 -6.00 -4.88
N MET A 57 -11.23 -7.28 -5.29
CA MET A 57 -10.25 -8.31 -4.91
C MET A 57 -8.96 -8.18 -5.72
N GLN A 58 -7.84 -8.24 -5.00
CA GLN A 58 -6.48 -8.19 -5.55
C GLN A 58 -5.85 -9.60 -5.66
N PRO A 59 -4.83 -9.78 -6.51
CA PRO A 59 -4.15 -8.82 -7.36
C PRO A 59 -5.06 -8.25 -8.45
N PHE A 60 -4.96 -6.93 -8.69
CA PHE A 60 -5.45 -6.35 -9.94
C PHE A 60 -4.54 -6.74 -11.08
N GLU A 61 -5.12 -6.98 -12.26
CA GLU A 61 -4.42 -7.35 -13.47
C GLU A 61 -4.76 -6.38 -14.60
N ARG A 62 -3.75 -6.00 -15.37
CA ARG A 62 -3.91 -5.22 -16.60
C ARG A 62 -2.78 -5.51 -17.58
N ASP A 63 -3.13 -6.04 -18.74
CA ASP A 63 -2.18 -6.31 -19.84
C ASP A 63 -0.94 -7.13 -19.41
N GLY A 64 -1.12 -8.07 -18.47
CA GLY A 64 -0.06 -8.91 -17.93
C GLY A 64 0.71 -8.31 -16.75
N ASP A 65 0.43 -7.05 -16.36
CA ASP A 65 0.91 -6.47 -15.11
C ASP A 65 -0.01 -6.85 -13.96
N HIS A 66 0.55 -6.97 -12.76
CA HIS A 66 -0.21 -7.29 -11.56
C HIS A 66 0.15 -6.34 -10.41
N ALA A 67 -0.82 -6.00 -9.57
CA ALA A 67 -0.57 -5.18 -8.38
C ALA A 67 -1.33 -5.69 -7.16
N ILE A 68 -0.65 -5.69 -6.02
CA ILE A 68 -1.24 -5.87 -4.69
C ILE A 68 -0.84 -4.70 -3.78
N CYS A 69 -1.79 -4.23 -3.00
CA CYS A 69 -1.60 -3.11 -2.10
C CYS A 69 -2.34 -3.33 -0.78
N ASN A 70 -1.63 -3.27 0.32
CA ASN A 70 -2.21 -3.05 1.65
C ASN A 70 -2.13 -1.56 1.93
N GLY A 71 -3.19 -0.81 1.64
CA GLY A 71 -3.17 0.64 1.75
C GLY A 71 -4.54 1.28 1.55
N GLU A 72 -4.52 2.61 1.60
CA GLU A 72 -5.64 3.50 1.28
C GLU A 72 -5.08 4.66 0.46
N ILE A 73 -5.64 4.89 -0.73
CA ILE A 73 -5.24 5.98 -1.63
C ILE A 73 -6.30 7.08 -1.58
N TYR A 74 -6.00 8.14 -0.86
CA TYR A 74 -6.94 9.25 -0.66
C TYR A 74 -7.13 10.07 -1.93
N GLY A 75 -8.38 10.50 -2.18
CA GLY A 75 -8.69 11.31 -3.36
C GLY A 75 -8.58 10.56 -4.69
N PHE A 76 -8.52 9.23 -4.67
CA PHE A 76 -8.35 8.38 -5.86
C PHE A 76 -9.39 8.64 -6.96
N ARG A 77 -10.61 9.08 -6.59
CA ARG A 77 -11.68 9.36 -7.57
C ARG A 77 -11.32 10.48 -8.56
N GLY A 78 -10.50 11.45 -8.12
CA GLY A 78 -9.94 12.47 -9.00
C GLY A 78 -8.94 11.87 -10.01
N LEU A 79 -7.98 11.11 -9.49
CA LEU A 79 -6.99 10.41 -10.31
C LEU A 79 -7.65 9.42 -11.28
N LYS A 80 -8.69 8.70 -10.82
CA LYS A 80 -9.47 7.76 -11.66
C LYS A 80 -10.10 8.49 -12.85
N LYS A 81 -10.74 9.66 -12.64
CA LYS A 81 -11.31 10.49 -13.71
C LYS A 81 -10.26 10.97 -14.71
N ASP A 82 -9.10 11.39 -14.22
CA ASP A 82 -8.00 11.82 -15.09
C ASP A 82 -7.50 10.65 -15.97
N LEU A 83 -7.38 9.46 -15.39
CA LEU A 83 -7.01 8.25 -16.11
C LEU A 83 -8.11 7.81 -17.09
N GLU A 84 -9.40 7.92 -16.73
CA GLU A 84 -10.52 7.67 -17.64
C GLU A 84 -10.48 8.61 -18.86
N SER A 85 -10.13 9.88 -18.67
CA SER A 85 -9.93 10.83 -19.77
C SER A 85 -8.82 10.44 -20.74
N LYS A 86 -7.85 9.64 -20.28
CA LYS A 86 -6.77 9.04 -21.08
C LYS A 86 -7.14 7.69 -21.71
N GLY A 87 -8.36 7.21 -21.49
CA GLY A 87 -8.89 5.98 -22.09
C GLY A 87 -8.80 4.74 -21.20
N TYR A 88 -8.34 4.84 -19.96
CA TYR A 88 -8.36 3.73 -19.03
C TYR A 88 -9.80 3.39 -18.61
N LYS A 89 -10.10 2.10 -18.46
CA LYS A 89 -11.38 1.61 -17.97
C LYS A 89 -11.14 0.93 -16.62
N PHE A 90 -12.11 1.08 -15.73
CA PHE A 90 -12.10 0.51 -14.39
C PHE A 90 -13.29 -0.41 -14.19
N SER A 91 -13.13 -1.45 -13.42
CA SER A 91 -14.14 -2.49 -13.16
C SER A 91 -14.59 -2.54 -11.71
N SER A 92 -13.91 -1.82 -10.84
CA SER A 92 -14.18 -1.78 -9.40
C SER A 92 -14.28 -0.34 -8.87
N ASP A 93 -14.80 -0.20 -7.67
CA ASP A 93 -14.76 1.05 -6.91
C ASP A 93 -13.61 1.09 -5.90
N SER A 94 -12.68 0.13 -5.98
CA SER A 94 -11.48 0.11 -5.17
C SER A 94 -10.52 1.26 -5.55
N ASP A 95 -10.00 1.92 -4.54
CA ASP A 95 -8.95 2.93 -4.66
C ASP A 95 -7.66 2.36 -5.27
N CYS A 96 -7.35 1.09 -4.98
CA CYS A 96 -6.13 0.44 -5.43
C CYS A 96 -6.13 0.03 -6.92
N GLU A 97 -7.28 0.02 -7.61
CA GLU A 97 -7.34 -0.31 -9.06
C GLU A 97 -6.59 0.72 -9.92
N ILE A 98 -6.40 1.96 -9.43
CA ILE A 98 -5.66 2.99 -10.16
C ILE A 98 -4.13 2.75 -10.21
N ILE A 99 -3.60 1.83 -9.40
CA ILE A 99 -2.14 1.60 -9.27
C ILE A 99 -1.51 1.23 -10.62
N LEU A 100 -2.06 0.25 -11.33
CA LEU A 100 -1.51 -0.18 -12.61
C LEU A 100 -1.60 0.90 -13.70
N PRO A 101 -2.74 1.60 -13.89
CA PRO A 101 -2.80 2.74 -14.79
C PRO A 101 -1.79 3.85 -14.44
N LEU A 102 -1.63 4.18 -13.16
CA LEU A 102 -0.63 5.17 -12.73
C LEU A 102 0.80 4.71 -13.02
N TYR A 103 1.10 3.45 -12.76
CA TYR A 103 2.41 2.88 -13.06
C TYR A 103 2.72 2.91 -14.57
N ARG A 104 1.73 2.63 -15.41
CA ARG A 104 1.85 2.72 -16.87
C ARG A 104 2.13 4.14 -17.36
N GLU A 105 1.46 5.13 -16.79
CA GLU A 105 1.60 6.54 -17.18
C GLU A 105 2.89 7.19 -16.66
N TYR A 106 3.26 6.89 -15.42
CA TYR A 106 4.28 7.67 -14.71
C TYR A 106 5.46 6.83 -14.19
N GLY A 107 5.42 5.49 -14.38
CA GLY A 107 6.43 4.61 -13.83
C GLY A 107 6.53 4.77 -12.30
N VAL A 108 7.76 4.74 -11.79
CA VAL A 108 8.02 4.89 -10.35
C VAL A 108 7.77 6.30 -9.80
N GLU A 109 7.66 7.31 -10.66
CA GLU A 109 7.32 8.68 -10.24
C GLU A 109 5.89 8.78 -9.66
N MET A 110 5.02 7.80 -9.95
CA MET A 110 3.70 7.71 -9.34
C MET A 110 3.75 7.77 -7.81
N PHE A 111 4.78 7.20 -7.18
CA PHE A 111 4.88 7.15 -5.71
C PHE A 111 4.94 8.54 -5.07
N ARG A 112 5.45 9.56 -5.78
CA ARG A 112 5.47 10.95 -5.33
C ARG A 112 4.12 11.66 -5.47
N MET A 113 3.23 11.12 -6.31
CA MET A 113 1.93 11.72 -6.62
C MET A 113 0.83 11.27 -5.66
N LEU A 114 1.06 10.15 -4.94
CA LEU A 114 0.05 9.53 -4.08
C LEU A 114 -0.06 10.25 -2.73
N ASP A 115 -1.25 10.71 -2.39
CA ASP A 115 -1.66 10.99 -1.02
C ASP A 115 -2.23 9.70 -0.43
N ALA A 116 -1.39 8.90 0.20
CA ALA A 116 -1.73 7.53 0.56
C ALA A 116 -0.94 7.01 1.75
N GLU A 117 -1.48 6.00 2.42
CA GLU A 117 -0.75 5.12 3.30
C GLU A 117 -0.73 3.72 2.67
N PHE A 118 0.44 3.20 2.36
CA PHE A 118 0.55 1.98 1.58
C PHE A 118 1.81 1.15 1.80
N ALA A 119 1.64 -0.14 1.59
CA ALA A 119 2.68 -1.09 1.20
C ALA A 119 2.18 -1.81 -0.05
N MET A 120 2.90 -1.75 -1.16
CA MET A 120 2.46 -2.35 -2.41
C MET A 120 3.56 -3.12 -3.12
N ILE A 121 3.14 -4.06 -3.96
CA ILE A 121 4.02 -4.82 -4.86
C ILE A 121 3.38 -4.79 -6.23
N ILE A 122 4.16 -4.44 -7.25
CA ILE A 122 3.79 -4.44 -8.65
C ILE A 122 4.67 -5.45 -9.38
N HIS A 123 4.08 -6.30 -10.20
CA HIS A 123 4.76 -7.10 -11.20
C HIS A 123 4.56 -6.45 -12.56
N ASP A 124 5.63 -6.06 -13.21
CA ASP A 124 5.67 -5.56 -14.58
C ASP A 124 5.84 -6.76 -15.52
N GLY A 125 4.75 -7.12 -16.20
CA GLY A 125 4.73 -8.29 -17.09
C GLY A 125 5.59 -8.14 -18.34
N SER A 126 5.90 -6.90 -18.74
CA SER A 126 6.73 -6.65 -19.93
C SER A 126 8.21 -6.95 -19.70
N THR A 127 8.69 -6.79 -18.48
CA THR A 127 10.09 -6.97 -18.08
C THR A 127 10.28 -8.14 -17.11
N ASP A 128 9.20 -8.77 -16.65
CA ASP A 128 9.18 -9.75 -15.57
C ASP A 128 9.88 -9.24 -14.30
N SER A 129 9.71 -7.96 -14.00
CA SER A 129 10.33 -7.31 -12.85
C SER A 129 9.32 -7.03 -11.74
N TYR A 130 9.80 -7.06 -10.50
CA TYR A 130 9.01 -6.77 -9.32
C TYR A 130 9.44 -5.45 -8.70
N ILE A 131 8.46 -4.58 -8.47
CA ILE A 131 8.64 -3.31 -7.79
C ILE A 131 7.87 -3.40 -6.46
N ALA A 132 8.52 -3.09 -5.35
CA ALA A 132 7.85 -2.93 -4.06
C ALA A 132 8.03 -1.52 -3.56
N ALA A 133 7.02 -0.96 -2.88
CA ALA A 133 7.12 0.40 -2.34
C ALA A 133 6.35 0.53 -1.02
N ARG A 134 6.83 1.45 -0.17
CA ARG A 134 6.23 1.75 1.13
C ARG A 134 6.03 3.25 1.29
N ASP A 135 4.91 3.65 1.90
CA ASP A 135 4.57 5.05 2.12
C ASP A 135 5.66 5.83 2.88
N PRO A 136 5.71 7.18 2.75
CA PRO A 136 6.79 8.00 3.28
C PRO A 136 6.96 7.96 4.79
N ILE A 137 5.88 7.63 5.55
CA ILE A 137 5.88 7.54 7.01
C ILE A 137 6.11 6.10 7.46
N GLY A 138 5.75 5.11 6.59
CA GLY A 138 5.76 3.70 6.91
C GLY A 138 4.57 3.28 7.77
N ILE A 139 3.40 3.92 7.54
CA ILE A 139 2.14 3.60 8.23
C ILE A 139 1.76 2.14 7.99
N ARG A 140 1.85 1.70 6.73
CA ARG A 140 1.61 0.30 6.41
C ARG A 140 2.89 -0.52 6.58
N PRO A 141 2.83 -1.65 7.29
CA PRO A 141 4.01 -2.49 7.48
C PRO A 141 4.40 -3.19 6.18
N LEU A 142 5.69 -3.24 5.93
CA LEU A 142 6.31 -4.04 4.87
C LEU A 142 7.69 -4.49 5.36
N TYR A 143 7.97 -5.77 5.16
CA TYR A 143 9.24 -6.43 5.46
C TYR A 143 9.77 -7.11 4.23
N PHE A 144 11.06 -7.36 4.21
CA PHE A 144 11.70 -8.12 3.14
C PHE A 144 12.83 -9.00 3.68
N GLY A 145 13.22 -9.95 2.89
CA GLY A 145 14.38 -10.80 3.11
C GLY A 145 14.88 -11.40 1.80
N TYR A 146 16.01 -12.06 1.86
CA TYR A 146 16.57 -12.77 0.72
C TYR A 146 16.58 -14.27 1.00
N THR A 147 16.20 -15.06 -0.01
CA THR A 147 16.30 -16.51 0.03
C THR A 147 17.75 -16.94 -0.06
N LYS A 148 18.02 -18.23 0.12
CA LYS A 148 19.38 -18.80 0.02
C LYS A 148 20.03 -18.58 -1.36
N THR A 149 19.23 -18.39 -2.40
CA THR A 149 19.72 -18.08 -3.76
C THR A 149 19.80 -16.57 -4.05
N GLY A 150 19.54 -15.73 -3.05
CA GLY A 150 19.60 -14.28 -3.19
C GLY A 150 18.38 -13.64 -3.83
N LYS A 151 17.27 -14.38 -4.00
CA LYS A 151 16.01 -13.84 -4.50
C LYS A 151 15.28 -13.09 -3.37
N ILE A 152 14.69 -11.94 -3.70
CA ILE A 152 14.00 -11.13 -2.72
C ILE A 152 12.55 -11.59 -2.53
N ILE A 153 12.08 -11.50 -1.28
CA ILE A 153 10.70 -11.77 -0.89
C ILE A 153 10.22 -10.65 0.02
N PHE A 154 8.97 -10.24 -0.17
CA PHE A 154 8.31 -9.17 0.58
C PHE A 154 7.08 -9.70 1.29
N ALA A 155 6.78 -9.16 2.49
CA ALA A 155 5.55 -9.48 3.21
C ALA A 155 5.11 -8.36 4.16
N SER A 156 3.83 -8.35 4.49
CA SER A 156 3.25 -7.41 5.44
C SER A 156 3.80 -7.55 6.86
N GLU A 157 4.17 -8.76 7.29
CA GLU A 157 4.70 -9.00 8.63
C GLU A 157 5.95 -9.88 8.61
N ALA A 158 6.85 -9.65 9.56
CA ALA A 158 8.10 -10.39 9.66
C ALA A 158 7.90 -11.91 9.80
N LYS A 159 6.85 -12.34 10.53
CA LYS A 159 6.55 -13.76 10.75
C LYS A 159 6.28 -14.55 9.47
N ASN A 160 5.84 -13.88 8.38
CA ASN A 160 5.65 -14.53 7.08
C ASN A 160 6.98 -15.04 6.49
N LEU A 161 8.11 -14.39 6.83
CA LEU A 161 9.41 -14.57 6.21
C LEU A 161 10.41 -15.40 7.02
N THR A 162 10.13 -15.61 8.31
CA THR A 162 11.12 -16.19 9.27
C THR A 162 11.62 -17.59 8.91
N GLU A 163 10.85 -18.38 8.16
CA GLU A 163 11.23 -19.72 7.72
C GLU A 163 11.76 -19.76 6.28
N LEU A 164 11.59 -18.64 5.56
CA LEU A 164 11.92 -18.52 4.14
C LEU A 164 13.23 -17.77 3.89
N THR A 165 13.70 -17.02 4.89
CA THR A 165 14.88 -16.16 4.78
C THR A 165 15.73 -16.24 6.05
N GLU A 166 17.05 -16.08 5.91
CA GLU A 166 17.95 -16.06 7.07
C GLU A 166 17.83 -14.78 7.90
N LYS A 167 17.49 -13.68 7.23
CA LYS A 167 17.37 -12.36 7.86
C LYS A 167 16.13 -11.64 7.32
N VAL A 168 15.30 -11.19 8.25
CA VAL A 168 14.12 -10.37 7.94
C VAL A 168 14.45 -8.91 8.31
N MET A 169 14.17 -8.00 7.38
CA MET A 169 14.45 -6.58 7.52
C MET A 169 13.17 -5.76 7.28
N PRO A 170 12.94 -4.65 8.01
CA PRO A 170 11.88 -3.72 7.69
C PRO A 170 12.18 -3.01 6.36
N PHE A 171 11.18 -2.89 5.52
CA PHE A 171 11.29 -2.10 4.29
C PHE A 171 11.35 -0.61 4.65
N PRO A 172 12.33 0.16 4.15
CA PRO A 172 12.49 1.55 4.56
C PRO A 172 11.30 2.41 4.08
N PRO A 173 10.73 3.29 4.93
CA PRO A 173 9.71 4.25 4.53
C PRO A 173 10.20 5.19 3.43
N GLY A 174 9.28 5.64 2.56
CA GLY A 174 9.61 6.57 1.47
C GLY A 174 10.55 6.00 0.42
N HIS A 175 10.63 4.67 0.33
CA HIS A 175 11.46 3.99 -0.67
C HIS A 175 10.63 3.07 -1.55
N TYR A 176 11.18 2.82 -2.73
CA TYR A 176 10.79 1.69 -3.57
C TYR A 176 12.00 0.80 -3.86
N TYR A 177 11.74 -0.47 -4.10
CA TYR A 177 12.70 -1.44 -4.60
C TYR A 177 12.41 -1.70 -6.08
N LYS A 178 13.44 -1.67 -6.91
CA LYS A 178 13.38 -2.04 -8.32
C LYS A 178 14.77 -2.48 -8.77
N ASP A 179 14.84 -3.47 -9.64
CA ASP A 179 16.08 -3.94 -10.29
C ASP A 179 17.24 -4.19 -9.32
N GLY A 180 16.95 -4.84 -8.18
CA GLY A 180 17.94 -5.21 -7.17
C GLY A 180 18.34 -4.10 -6.20
N SER A 181 17.75 -2.91 -6.30
CA SER A 181 18.16 -1.74 -5.53
C SER A 181 16.99 -1.02 -4.84
N PHE A 182 17.29 -0.41 -3.69
CA PHE A 182 16.36 0.49 -3.00
C PHE A 182 16.62 1.93 -3.41
N HIS A 183 15.55 2.66 -3.71
CA HIS A 183 15.57 4.05 -4.11
C HIS A 183 14.67 4.88 -3.20
N CYS A 184 15.20 5.97 -2.64
CA CYS A 184 14.42 6.92 -1.86
C CYS A 184 13.64 7.84 -2.82
N TYR A 185 12.31 7.80 -2.75
CA TYR A 185 11.46 8.71 -3.50
C TYR A 185 10.97 9.89 -2.66
N MET A 186 10.88 9.73 -1.33
CA MET A 186 10.48 10.81 -0.41
C MET A 186 11.12 10.60 0.97
N ASP A 187 11.81 11.62 1.47
CA ASP A 187 12.42 11.64 2.80
C ASP A 187 11.82 12.81 3.61
N LEU A 188 10.90 12.49 4.51
CA LEU A 188 10.23 13.48 5.36
C LEU A 188 11.12 14.03 6.48
N THR A 189 12.32 13.49 6.67
CA THR A 189 13.28 14.01 7.67
C THR A 189 14.09 15.20 7.13
N LYS A 190 14.09 15.38 5.81
CA LYS A 190 14.73 16.55 5.17
C LYS A 190 13.81 17.75 5.24
N VAL A 191 14.26 18.77 5.95
CA VAL A 191 13.57 20.05 6.09
C VAL A 191 14.32 21.09 5.25
N ASP A 192 13.73 21.48 4.13
CA ASP A 192 14.34 22.46 3.22
C ASP A 192 13.99 23.91 3.61
N THR A 193 12.87 24.11 4.30
CA THR A 193 12.39 25.46 4.71
C THR A 193 11.83 25.43 6.12
N VAL A 194 12.05 26.52 6.87
CA VAL A 194 11.44 26.77 8.17
C VAL A 194 10.28 27.74 7.97
N CYS A 195 9.16 27.52 8.67
CA CYS A 195 8.00 28.42 8.64
C CYS A 195 8.20 29.54 9.67
N ASP A 196 8.26 30.77 9.19
CA ASP A 196 8.39 32.01 10.02
C ASP A 196 7.07 32.76 10.16
N ASP A 197 5.94 32.14 9.86
CA ASP A 197 4.61 32.74 10.00
C ASP A 197 4.28 33.07 11.47
N PRO A 198 3.41 34.06 11.73
CA PRO A 198 2.87 34.31 13.07
C PRO A 198 2.22 33.07 13.69
N VAL A 199 2.37 32.88 15.00
CA VAL A 199 1.91 31.68 15.74
C VAL A 199 0.42 31.39 15.53
N ASP A 200 -0.42 32.39 15.44
CA ASP A 200 -1.86 32.27 15.21
C ASP A 200 -2.14 31.70 13.80
N VAL A 201 -1.37 32.10 12.79
CA VAL A 201 -1.44 31.56 11.42
C VAL A 201 -0.99 30.09 11.40
N ILE A 202 0.12 29.79 12.08
CA ILE A 202 0.62 28.41 12.20
C ILE A 202 -0.42 27.51 12.87
N CYS A 203 -0.99 27.93 14.00
CA CYS A 203 -2.02 27.18 14.72
C CYS A 203 -3.27 26.94 13.87
N LYS A 204 -3.73 27.96 13.13
CA LYS A 204 -4.86 27.83 12.20
C LYS A 204 -4.56 26.84 11.08
N THR A 205 -3.38 26.91 10.50
CA THR A 205 -2.94 26.00 9.43
C THR A 205 -2.86 24.55 9.91
N ILE A 206 -2.27 24.30 11.09
CA ILE A 206 -2.21 22.97 11.71
C ILE A 206 -3.62 22.44 11.93
N LYS A 207 -4.52 23.25 12.51
CA LYS A 207 -5.92 22.85 12.72
C LYS A 207 -6.60 22.46 11.42
N GLN A 208 -6.46 23.25 10.37
CA GLN A 208 -7.06 22.96 9.06
C GLN A 208 -6.50 21.67 8.45
N LYS A 209 -5.18 21.44 8.51
CA LYS A 209 -4.54 20.21 8.03
C LYS A 209 -4.99 18.98 8.81
N LEU A 210 -5.16 19.08 10.13
CA LEU A 210 -5.68 17.98 10.95
C LEU A 210 -7.12 17.64 10.57
N ILE A 211 -7.99 18.65 10.43
CA ILE A 211 -9.40 18.47 10.01
C ILE A 211 -9.45 17.79 8.64
N SER A 212 -8.71 18.30 7.66
CA SER A 212 -8.66 17.73 6.32
C SER A 212 -8.11 16.29 6.33
N GLY A 213 -7.06 16.05 7.13
CA GLY A 213 -6.46 14.72 7.26
C GLY A 213 -7.40 13.68 7.88
N ILE A 214 -8.25 14.11 8.84
CA ILE A 214 -9.28 13.24 9.41
C ILE A 214 -10.41 13.02 8.40
N ALA A 215 -10.91 14.09 7.78
CA ALA A 215 -12.04 14.02 6.85
C ALA A 215 -11.79 13.03 5.69
N LYS A 216 -10.60 13.03 5.09
CA LYS A 216 -10.28 12.10 4.00
C LYS A 216 -10.19 10.63 4.44
N ARG A 217 -9.94 10.36 5.73
CA ARG A 217 -9.93 9.00 6.30
C ARG A 217 -11.32 8.47 6.67
N LEU A 218 -12.33 9.32 6.56
CA LEU A 218 -13.73 8.91 6.75
C LEU A 218 -14.38 8.38 5.46
N ASP A 219 -13.66 8.41 4.34
CA ASP A 219 -14.10 7.82 3.07
C ASP A 219 -13.92 6.31 3.15
N SER A 220 -15.02 5.57 3.37
CA SER A 220 -15.05 4.11 3.53
C SER A 220 -16.42 3.58 3.19
N ASP A 221 -16.47 2.48 2.42
CA ASP A 221 -17.72 1.74 2.16
C ASP A 221 -18.10 0.82 3.33
N ALA A 222 -17.09 0.42 4.13
CA ALA A 222 -17.31 -0.36 5.34
C ALA A 222 -17.78 0.53 6.50
N PRO A 223 -18.64 0.01 7.41
CA PRO A 223 -19.03 0.73 8.63
C PRO A 223 -17.83 1.07 9.50
N MET A 224 -17.72 2.33 9.92
CA MET A 224 -16.63 2.79 10.79
C MET A 224 -17.06 2.93 12.24
N GLY A 225 -16.14 2.57 13.15
CA GLY A 225 -16.28 2.78 14.58
C GLY A 225 -15.05 3.48 15.16
N PHE A 226 -15.25 4.23 16.23
CA PHE A 226 -14.18 4.95 16.91
C PHE A 226 -14.01 4.45 18.33
N LEU A 227 -12.77 4.11 18.71
CA LEU A 227 -12.42 3.80 20.09
C LEU A 227 -12.02 5.12 20.80
N LEU A 228 -12.82 5.54 21.76
CA LEU A 228 -12.59 6.78 22.50
C LEU A 228 -11.74 6.52 23.75
N SER A 229 -10.44 6.78 23.64
CA SER A 229 -9.47 6.58 24.73
C SER A 229 -9.26 7.80 25.65
N GLY A 230 -10.03 8.89 25.46
CA GLY A 230 -9.82 10.16 26.18
C GLY A 230 -8.65 11.01 25.66
N GLY A 231 -7.90 10.53 24.66
CA GLY A 231 -6.87 11.32 23.99
C GLY A 231 -7.45 12.45 23.13
N LEU A 232 -6.78 13.61 23.09
CA LEU A 232 -7.23 14.79 22.38
C LEU A 232 -7.50 14.54 20.89
N THR A 233 -6.62 13.80 20.22
CA THR A 233 -6.73 13.47 18.78
C THR A 233 -7.96 12.62 18.49
N VAL A 234 -8.23 11.60 19.31
CA VAL A 234 -9.40 10.72 19.15
C VAL A 234 -10.70 11.49 19.39
N HIS A 235 -10.72 12.38 20.41
CA HIS A 235 -11.88 13.24 20.70
C HIS A 235 -12.23 14.13 19.51
N TRP A 236 -11.22 14.75 18.88
CA TRP A 236 -11.39 15.57 17.69
C TRP A 236 -11.91 14.77 16.47
N SER A 237 -11.40 13.56 16.26
CA SER A 237 -11.86 12.69 15.17
C SER A 237 -13.36 12.38 15.29
N VAL A 238 -13.82 12.08 16.51
CA VAL A 238 -15.25 11.78 16.78
C VAL A 238 -16.13 13.02 16.64
N GLN A 239 -15.65 14.19 17.07
CA GLN A 239 -16.43 15.44 16.91
C GLN A 239 -16.60 15.83 15.44
N LEU A 240 -15.58 15.61 14.60
CA LEU A 240 -15.65 15.95 13.17
C LEU A 240 -16.57 15.01 12.39
N HIS A 241 -16.75 13.77 12.86
CA HIS A 241 -17.67 12.81 12.23
C HIS A 241 -19.16 13.14 12.53
N ARG A 242 -19.45 13.92 13.57
CA ARG A 242 -20.81 14.29 13.97
C ARG A 242 -21.36 15.53 13.26
N ASN A 243 -20.54 16.28 12.55
CA ASN A 243 -20.90 17.49 11.79
C ASN A 243 -20.81 17.23 10.29
#